data_20402783910b32b115001ae163e5e41e
#
_entry.id   20402783910b32b115001ae163e5e41e
#
_cell.length_a   1.000
_cell.length_b   1.000
_cell.length_c   1.000
_cell.angle_alpha   90.00
_cell.angle_beta   90.00
_cell.angle_gamma   90.00
#
_symmetry.space_group_name_H-M   'P 1'
#
loop_
_entity.id
_entity.type
_entity.pdbx_description
1 polymer ?
#
loop_
_entity_poly.entity_id
_entity_poly.type
_entity_poly.pdbx_seq_one_letter_code
_entity_poly.pdbx_strand_id
1 'polypeptide(L)'
;MTADAAPAPGHLATSPFLAACRSEPHERVPVWFMRQAGRSLPEYRAIRGDGSILSAIADADLATEITLQPVRRYGVDAAILFSDIMTPVHAIGFGVDIVPGVGPVIDQPFRSEDDLRRLRPLDPEADTPYVLETVRNLVGALDVPLIAFAGAPFTVASYLIEGRPSRTYALTKRLMYEDEPLWFALADRLADLAIDSLRSQVEAGASALQLFDSWAGALSPHDYRRFALPASTKVFSAVADLGVPRIHFGVHTGELLASMAEAGADVIGVDWRTPLDVARTRVPARCALQGNLDPSLLLAGWDATRRGAERVLAENAGHPGHVFNLGHGVTPDVDPGVLEQLVTWLHEQPADHAAS
;
A
#
# COMPACT_ATOMS: atom_id res chain seq x y z
N MET A 1 -1.37 6.67 30.48
CA MET A 1 -0.18 7.45 30.11
C MET A 1 -0.09 7.29 28.60
N THR A 2 -0.52 8.31 27.86
CA THR A 2 -0.42 8.37 26.40
C THR A 2 1.06 8.49 26.07
N ALA A 3 1.63 7.48 25.42
CA ALA A 3 2.94 7.62 24.80
C ALA A 3 2.77 8.63 23.65
N ASP A 4 3.35 9.82 23.82
CA ASP A 4 3.51 10.75 22.69
C ASP A 4 4.32 10.02 21.62
N ALA A 5 3.72 9.81 20.46
CA ALA A 5 4.44 9.33 19.29
C ALA A 5 5.59 10.31 19.03
N ALA A 6 6.81 9.81 18.94
CA ALA A 6 7.96 10.65 18.68
C ALA A 6 7.71 11.42 17.37
N PRO A 7 7.87 12.76 17.37
CA PRO A 7 7.69 13.53 16.15
C PRO A 7 8.66 13.02 15.08
N ALA A 8 8.17 12.94 13.84
CA ALA A 8 9.01 12.60 12.70
C ALA A 8 10.32 13.44 12.75
N PRO A 9 11.48 12.88 12.38
CA PRO A 9 12.74 13.64 12.36
C PRO A 9 12.55 14.98 11.69
N GLY A 10 13.08 16.07 12.26
CA GLY A 10 12.77 17.46 11.87
C GLY A 10 12.96 17.76 10.38
N HIS A 11 13.81 16.99 9.67
CA HIS A 11 14.00 17.09 8.21
C HIS A 11 12.84 16.54 7.39
N LEU A 12 11.99 15.66 7.94
CA LEU A 12 10.79 15.15 7.28
C LEU A 12 9.57 16.06 7.46
N ALA A 13 9.62 17.03 8.37
CA ALA A 13 8.48 17.91 8.66
C ALA A 13 8.05 18.74 7.42
N THR A 14 8.98 19.02 6.51
CA THR A 14 8.76 19.77 5.26
C THR A 14 8.63 18.85 4.02
N SER A 15 8.45 17.55 4.21
CA SER A 15 8.33 16.59 3.10
C SER A 15 7.11 16.90 2.24
N PRO A 16 7.28 17.11 0.90
CA PRO A 16 6.17 17.32 -0.02
C PRO A 16 5.14 16.17 0.01
N PHE A 17 5.61 14.93 0.20
CA PHE A 17 4.74 13.77 0.32
C PHE A 17 3.82 13.86 1.55
N LEU A 18 4.38 14.14 2.73
CA LEU A 18 3.58 14.26 3.96
C LEU A 18 2.64 15.45 3.92
N ALA A 19 3.07 16.59 3.35
CA ALA A 19 2.25 17.77 3.16
C ALA A 19 1.06 17.47 2.23
N ALA A 20 1.30 16.82 1.08
CA ALA A 20 0.25 16.41 0.16
C ALA A 20 -0.74 15.43 0.80
N CYS A 21 -0.26 14.47 1.60
CA CYS A 21 -1.14 13.54 2.33
C CYS A 21 -2.09 14.26 3.30
N ARG A 22 -1.72 15.45 3.80
CA ARG A 22 -2.51 16.31 4.69
C ARG A 22 -3.26 17.41 3.97
N SER A 23 -3.16 17.46 2.63
CA SER A 23 -3.68 18.58 1.80
C SER A 23 -3.10 19.94 2.21
N GLU A 24 -1.87 19.98 2.67
CA GLU A 24 -1.11 21.17 3.03
C GLU A 24 -0.30 21.68 1.82
N PRO A 25 0.02 22.99 1.75
CA PRO A 25 0.87 23.54 0.70
C PRO A 25 2.25 22.88 0.63
N HIS A 26 2.74 22.64 -0.58
CA HIS A 26 4.05 22.07 -0.86
C HIS A 26 4.62 22.60 -2.18
N GLU A 27 5.93 22.49 -2.39
CA GLU A 27 6.61 23.19 -3.48
C GLU A 27 6.47 22.51 -4.85
N ARG A 28 6.36 21.17 -4.88
CA ARG A 28 6.32 20.37 -6.09
C ARG A 28 5.37 19.18 -5.94
N VAL A 29 4.97 18.58 -7.04
CA VAL A 29 4.14 17.35 -7.04
C VAL A 29 4.96 16.20 -6.45
N PRO A 30 4.59 15.65 -5.28
CA PRO A 30 5.31 14.52 -4.70
C PRO A 30 4.98 13.23 -5.44
N VAL A 31 5.99 12.38 -5.62
CA VAL A 31 5.87 11.13 -6.37
C VAL A 31 6.56 9.97 -5.69
N TRP A 32 5.91 8.83 -5.69
CA TRP A 32 6.47 7.51 -5.42
C TRP A 32 5.70 6.45 -6.22
N PHE A 33 6.22 5.23 -6.29
CA PHE A 33 5.56 4.19 -7.07
C PHE A 33 5.35 2.91 -6.27
N MET A 34 4.15 2.36 -6.30
CA MET A 34 3.91 1.02 -5.78
C MET A 34 4.81 0.01 -6.52
N ARG A 35 5.47 -0.87 -5.77
CA ARG A 35 6.47 -1.83 -6.29
C ARG A 35 7.67 -1.16 -6.96
N GLN A 36 8.03 0.08 -6.57
CA GLN A 36 9.23 0.77 -7.05
C GLN A 36 10.51 -0.03 -6.77
N ALA A 37 10.60 -0.69 -5.61
CA ALA A 37 11.62 -1.68 -5.30
C ALA A 37 11.21 -3.03 -5.91
N GLY A 38 11.79 -3.42 -7.03
CA GLY A 38 11.33 -4.63 -7.68
C GLY A 38 12.03 -4.98 -8.98
N ARG A 39 11.44 -5.92 -9.70
CA ARG A 39 12.05 -6.63 -10.83
C ARG A 39 12.42 -5.77 -12.04
N SER A 40 11.90 -4.57 -12.18
CA SER A 40 12.32 -3.62 -13.21
C SER A 40 13.74 -3.13 -13.00
N LEU A 41 14.22 -3.07 -11.73
CA LEU A 41 15.55 -2.60 -11.38
C LEU A 41 16.64 -3.68 -11.65
N PRO A 42 17.67 -3.37 -12.46
CA PRO A 42 18.82 -4.26 -12.65
C PRO A 42 19.54 -4.56 -11.34
N GLU A 43 19.74 -3.54 -10.49
CA GLU A 43 20.37 -3.66 -9.17
C GLU A 43 19.58 -4.56 -8.23
N TYR A 44 18.25 -4.52 -8.25
CA TYR A 44 17.42 -5.48 -7.51
C TYR A 44 17.70 -6.91 -7.97
N ARG A 45 17.70 -7.15 -9.29
CA ARG A 45 17.97 -8.48 -9.85
C ARG A 45 19.35 -9.00 -9.49
N ALA A 46 20.35 -8.09 -9.41
CA ALA A 46 21.73 -8.45 -9.09
C ALA A 46 21.91 -8.94 -7.64
N ILE A 47 21.21 -8.34 -6.67
CA ILE A 47 21.37 -8.67 -5.24
C ILE A 47 20.36 -9.69 -4.72
N ARG A 48 19.16 -9.77 -5.35
CA ARG A 48 18.04 -10.58 -4.89
C ARG A 48 18.33 -12.09 -4.92
N GLY A 49 19.14 -12.56 -5.88
CA GLY A 49 19.42 -13.98 -6.09
C GLY A 49 18.16 -14.80 -6.41
N ASP A 50 18.29 -16.13 -6.29
CA ASP A 50 17.24 -17.10 -6.65
C ASP A 50 16.37 -17.55 -5.45
N GLY A 51 16.60 -17.01 -4.24
CA GLY A 51 15.85 -17.34 -3.02
C GLY A 51 14.36 -16.96 -3.09
N SER A 52 13.55 -17.37 -2.11
CA SER A 52 12.14 -16.95 -2.01
C SER A 52 12.03 -15.46 -1.67
N ILE A 53 10.91 -14.83 -1.98
CA ILE A 53 10.70 -13.42 -1.60
C ILE A 53 10.61 -13.26 -0.08
N LEU A 54 10.07 -14.27 0.60
CA LEU A 54 9.99 -14.31 2.07
C LEU A 54 11.38 -14.40 2.71
N SER A 55 12.31 -15.16 2.12
CA SER A 55 13.70 -15.19 2.63
C SER A 55 14.41 -13.85 2.43
N ALA A 56 14.15 -13.14 1.34
CA ALA A 56 14.71 -11.80 1.14
C ALA A 56 14.10 -10.75 2.10
N ILE A 57 12.82 -10.91 2.47
CA ILE A 57 12.18 -10.07 3.47
C ILE A 57 12.73 -10.37 4.87
N ALA A 58 13.05 -11.63 5.15
CA ALA A 58 13.61 -12.07 6.43
C ALA A 58 15.09 -11.66 6.65
N ASP A 59 15.77 -11.20 5.62
CA ASP A 59 17.11 -10.61 5.68
C ASP A 59 16.99 -9.08 5.74
N ALA A 60 17.12 -8.51 6.94
CA ALA A 60 16.90 -7.09 7.19
C ALA A 60 17.87 -6.18 6.40
N ASP A 61 19.11 -6.58 6.23
CA ASP A 61 20.10 -5.82 5.47
C ASP A 61 19.76 -5.82 3.97
N LEU A 62 19.40 -6.98 3.43
CA LEU A 62 18.95 -7.11 2.04
C LEU A 62 17.65 -6.33 1.78
N ALA A 63 16.65 -6.44 2.65
CA ALA A 63 15.39 -5.72 2.52
C ALA A 63 15.60 -4.20 2.62
N THR A 64 16.52 -3.75 3.49
CA THR A 64 16.93 -2.35 3.59
C THR A 64 17.54 -1.86 2.27
N GLU A 65 18.54 -2.58 1.73
CA GLU A 65 19.19 -2.18 0.47
C GLU A 65 18.18 -2.16 -0.68
N ILE A 66 17.34 -3.18 -0.82
CA ILE A 66 16.28 -3.21 -1.84
C ILE A 66 15.35 -2.00 -1.75
N THR A 67 14.97 -1.60 -0.53
CA THR A 67 14.10 -0.44 -0.32
C THR A 67 14.79 0.88 -0.70
N LEU A 68 16.09 1.00 -0.47
CA LEU A 68 16.88 2.21 -0.78
C LEU A 68 17.15 2.39 -2.27
N GLN A 69 17.24 1.32 -3.06
CA GLN A 69 17.59 1.37 -4.48
C GLN A 69 16.73 2.35 -5.29
N PRO A 70 15.38 2.28 -5.27
CA PRO A 70 14.56 3.21 -6.04
C PRO A 70 14.65 4.65 -5.55
N VAL A 71 14.87 4.88 -4.25
CA VAL A 71 15.04 6.23 -3.71
C VAL A 71 16.31 6.85 -4.28
N ARG A 72 17.43 6.12 -4.24
CA ARG A 72 18.72 6.58 -4.79
C ARG A 72 18.67 6.76 -6.31
N ARG A 73 17.98 5.87 -7.01
CA ARG A 73 17.92 5.87 -8.47
C ARG A 73 16.97 6.92 -9.02
N TYR A 74 15.75 6.96 -8.52
CA TYR A 74 14.69 7.78 -9.07
C TYR A 74 14.56 9.15 -8.39
N GLY A 75 15.02 9.29 -7.15
CA GLY A 75 14.81 10.49 -6.36
C GLY A 75 13.36 10.69 -5.94
N VAL A 76 12.61 9.63 -5.71
CA VAL A 76 11.20 9.67 -5.28
C VAL A 76 11.03 10.32 -3.91
N ASP A 77 9.84 10.85 -3.63
CA ASP A 77 9.52 11.61 -2.41
C ASP A 77 9.07 10.73 -1.23
N ALA A 78 8.95 9.43 -1.42
CA ALA A 78 8.71 8.46 -0.35
C ALA A 78 9.30 7.08 -0.69
N ALA A 79 9.77 6.37 0.32
CA ALA A 79 10.10 4.97 0.26
C ALA A 79 8.90 4.14 0.73
N ILE A 80 8.72 2.94 0.16
CA ILE A 80 7.83 1.93 0.72
C ILE A 80 8.64 0.72 1.13
N LEU A 81 8.38 0.20 2.32
CA LEU A 81 9.06 -0.96 2.87
C LEU A 81 9.04 -2.15 1.89
N PHE A 82 10.19 -2.77 1.65
CA PHE A 82 10.23 -4.04 0.91
C PHE A 82 9.72 -5.17 1.81
N SER A 83 8.48 -5.56 1.61
CA SER A 83 7.78 -6.63 2.33
C SER A 83 6.65 -7.20 1.46
N ASP A 84 5.80 -8.03 2.03
CA ASP A 84 4.58 -8.56 1.40
C ASP A 84 3.40 -8.45 2.35
N ILE A 85 2.19 -8.27 1.80
CA ILE A 85 0.94 -8.19 2.59
C ILE A 85 0.65 -9.50 3.35
N MET A 86 1.25 -10.60 2.92
CA MET A 86 1.10 -11.92 3.55
C MET A 86 2.16 -12.19 4.64
N THR A 87 3.15 -11.29 4.83
CA THR A 87 4.23 -11.48 5.82
C THR A 87 3.69 -11.74 7.24
N PRO A 88 2.69 -11.03 7.79
CA PRO A 88 2.15 -11.32 9.11
C PRO A 88 1.52 -12.71 9.21
N VAL A 89 0.78 -13.12 8.17
CA VAL A 89 0.12 -14.44 8.13
C VAL A 89 1.13 -15.57 7.97
N HIS A 90 2.20 -15.35 7.19
CA HIS A 90 3.32 -16.28 7.09
C HIS A 90 4.02 -16.45 8.45
N ALA A 91 4.33 -15.33 9.12
CA ALA A 91 5.08 -15.30 10.38
C ALA A 91 4.36 -16.04 11.53
N ILE A 92 3.02 -15.97 11.59
CA ILE A 92 2.24 -16.73 12.57
C ILE A 92 2.12 -18.23 12.26
N GLY A 93 2.68 -18.69 11.13
CA GLY A 93 2.72 -20.12 10.76
C GLY A 93 1.47 -20.65 10.06
N PHE A 94 0.69 -19.80 9.36
CA PHE A 94 -0.53 -20.23 8.66
C PHE A 94 -0.26 -21.12 7.42
N GLY A 95 0.99 -21.24 6.96
CA GLY A 95 1.35 -22.04 5.79
C GLY A 95 1.21 -21.26 4.49
N VAL A 96 1.77 -20.05 4.45
CA VAL A 96 1.84 -19.19 3.27
C VAL A 96 3.22 -19.31 2.62
N ASP A 97 3.25 -19.47 1.31
CA ASP A 97 4.45 -19.28 0.48
C ASP A 97 4.16 -18.28 -0.65
N ILE A 98 5.21 -17.69 -1.22
CA ILE A 98 5.09 -16.76 -2.36
C ILE A 98 5.86 -17.33 -3.55
N VAL A 99 5.13 -17.96 -4.45
CA VAL A 99 5.68 -18.67 -5.62
C VAL A 99 5.98 -17.67 -6.74
N PRO A 100 7.21 -17.64 -7.29
CA PRO A 100 7.57 -16.78 -8.40
C PRO A 100 6.63 -16.94 -9.61
N GLY A 101 6.11 -15.82 -10.12
CA GLY A 101 5.18 -15.82 -11.27
C GLY A 101 3.73 -16.22 -10.95
N VAL A 102 3.47 -16.73 -9.75
CA VAL A 102 2.12 -17.08 -9.28
C VAL A 102 1.63 -16.07 -8.23
N GLY A 103 2.43 -15.80 -7.21
CA GLY A 103 2.07 -15.00 -6.04
C GLY A 103 1.85 -15.88 -4.81
N PRO A 104 1.12 -15.39 -3.79
CA PRO A 104 0.84 -16.14 -2.58
C PRO A 104 0.08 -17.45 -2.85
N VAL A 105 0.55 -18.52 -2.22
CA VAL A 105 -0.07 -19.87 -2.24
C VAL A 105 -0.19 -20.34 -0.80
N ILE A 106 -1.34 -20.94 -0.48
CA ILE A 106 -1.66 -21.40 0.87
C ILE A 106 -1.70 -22.93 0.86
N ASP A 107 -0.87 -23.56 1.68
CA ASP A 107 -0.78 -25.03 1.75
C ASP A 107 -2.10 -25.67 2.18
N GLN A 108 -2.72 -25.09 3.21
CA GLN A 108 -4.01 -25.51 3.75
C GLN A 108 -4.96 -24.31 3.77
N PRO A 109 -5.71 -24.06 2.68
CA PRO A 109 -6.61 -22.94 2.60
C PRO A 109 -7.68 -22.95 3.70
N PHE A 110 -8.11 -21.75 4.12
CA PHE A 110 -9.17 -21.58 5.12
C PHE A 110 -10.51 -22.14 4.61
N ARG A 111 -11.18 -22.98 5.44
CA ARG A 111 -12.44 -23.66 5.07
C ARG A 111 -13.50 -23.69 6.16
N SER A 112 -13.11 -23.60 7.42
CA SER A 112 -14.01 -23.84 8.55
C SER A 112 -13.59 -23.07 9.79
N GLU A 113 -14.44 -23.09 10.81
CA GLU A 113 -14.19 -22.48 12.11
C GLU A 113 -12.90 -23.03 12.79
N ASP A 114 -12.57 -24.29 12.55
CA ASP A 114 -11.34 -24.89 13.10
C ASP A 114 -10.07 -24.18 12.58
N ASP A 115 -10.12 -23.62 11.37
CA ASP A 115 -9.00 -22.87 10.80
C ASP A 115 -8.77 -21.52 11.47
N LEU A 116 -9.75 -20.97 12.20
CA LEU A 116 -9.56 -19.75 13.00
C LEU A 116 -8.48 -19.90 14.08
N ARG A 117 -8.29 -21.13 14.59
CA ARG A 117 -7.26 -21.42 15.61
C ARG A 117 -5.85 -21.29 15.07
N ARG A 118 -5.67 -21.35 13.74
CA ARG A 118 -4.38 -21.14 13.06
C ARG A 118 -4.02 -19.66 12.95
N LEU A 119 -5.01 -18.77 13.10
CA LEU A 119 -4.82 -17.32 13.09
C LEU A 119 -4.63 -16.84 14.54
N ARG A 120 -3.46 -17.14 15.10
CA ARG A 120 -3.08 -16.60 16.43
C ARG A 120 -2.71 -15.12 16.33
N PRO A 121 -2.75 -14.36 17.44
CA PRO A 121 -2.22 -13.00 17.47
C PRO A 121 -0.77 -12.94 16.99
N LEU A 122 -0.41 -11.83 16.34
CA LEU A 122 0.97 -11.51 15.96
C LEU A 122 1.69 -10.90 17.18
N ASP A 123 2.86 -11.42 17.49
CA ASP A 123 3.84 -10.74 18.35
C ASP A 123 4.94 -10.17 17.43
N PRO A 124 4.88 -8.87 17.07
CA PRO A 124 5.79 -8.31 16.08
C PRO A 124 7.28 -8.46 16.42
N GLU A 125 7.65 -8.37 17.69
CA GLU A 125 9.04 -8.50 18.13
C GLU A 125 9.52 -9.98 18.10
N ALA A 126 8.63 -10.94 18.26
CA ALA A 126 8.97 -12.36 18.20
C ALA A 126 8.79 -12.95 16.79
N ASP A 127 7.72 -12.56 16.08
CA ASP A 127 7.34 -13.17 14.81
C ASP A 127 7.96 -12.48 13.59
N THR A 128 8.13 -11.16 13.64
CA THR A 128 8.64 -10.34 12.52
C THR A 128 9.74 -9.37 12.93
N PRO A 129 10.74 -9.77 13.77
CA PRO A 129 11.81 -8.87 14.24
C PRO A 129 12.60 -8.28 13.07
N TYR A 130 12.77 -9.04 12.00
CA TYR A 130 13.46 -8.61 10.77
C TYR A 130 12.73 -7.46 10.04
N VAL A 131 11.40 -7.40 10.11
CA VAL A 131 10.63 -6.27 9.55
C VAL A 131 10.91 -5.00 10.34
N LEU A 132 10.90 -5.08 11.68
CA LEU A 132 11.16 -3.94 12.56
C LEU A 132 12.61 -3.47 12.46
N GLU A 133 13.56 -4.39 12.34
CA GLU A 133 14.97 -4.07 12.09
C GLU A 133 15.13 -3.34 10.74
N THR A 134 14.51 -3.84 9.66
CA THR A 134 14.50 -3.17 8.36
C THR A 134 13.95 -1.75 8.46
N VAL A 135 12.83 -1.55 9.17
CA VAL A 135 12.25 -0.20 9.37
C VAL A 135 13.24 0.70 10.10
N ARG A 136 13.84 0.25 11.22
CA ARG A 136 14.82 1.04 11.98
C ARG A 136 16.04 1.41 11.14
N ASN A 137 16.57 0.47 10.35
CA ASN A 137 17.68 0.72 9.44
C ASN A 137 17.32 1.77 8.38
N LEU A 138 16.13 1.67 7.79
CA LEU A 138 15.64 2.61 6.78
C LEU A 138 15.42 4.02 7.35
N VAL A 139 14.84 4.13 8.54
CA VAL A 139 14.66 5.44 9.21
C VAL A 139 15.98 6.15 9.45
N GLY A 140 17.06 5.41 9.73
CA GLY A 140 18.40 5.96 9.88
C GLY A 140 19.12 6.31 8.57
N ALA A 141 18.65 5.78 7.42
CA ALA A 141 19.31 5.90 6.12
C ALA A 141 18.57 6.76 5.09
N LEU A 142 17.27 7.01 5.29
CA LEU A 142 16.41 7.73 4.35
C LEU A 142 16.32 9.22 4.68
N ASP A 143 16.37 10.05 3.64
CA ASP A 143 16.04 11.48 3.68
C ASP A 143 14.58 11.75 3.26
N VAL A 144 13.82 10.71 2.96
CA VAL A 144 12.40 10.76 2.58
C VAL A 144 11.54 9.91 3.52
N PRO A 145 10.24 10.19 3.66
CA PRO A 145 9.34 9.40 4.48
C PRO A 145 9.30 7.93 4.08
N LEU A 146 9.22 7.04 5.08
CA LEU A 146 9.01 5.61 4.88
C LEU A 146 7.53 5.28 5.07
N ILE A 147 6.95 4.58 4.11
CA ILE A 147 5.58 4.07 4.14
C ILE A 147 5.59 2.64 4.67
N ALA A 148 4.97 2.42 5.83
CA ALA A 148 4.57 1.12 6.32
C ALA A 148 3.36 0.58 5.55
N PHE A 149 3.12 -0.72 5.54
CA PHE A 149 1.89 -1.23 4.96
C PHE A 149 1.44 -2.58 5.51
N ALA A 150 0.16 -2.88 5.28
CA ALA A 150 -0.43 -4.19 5.49
C ALA A 150 -1.46 -4.50 4.40
N GLY A 151 -1.83 -5.78 4.29
CA GLY A 151 -2.98 -6.19 3.49
C GLY A 151 -4.28 -5.89 4.22
N ALA A 152 -5.28 -5.38 3.50
CA ALA A 152 -6.62 -5.23 4.06
C ALA A 152 -7.25 -6.59 4.34
N PRO A 153 -8.09 -6.70 5.38
CA PRO A 153 -8.67 -7.96 5.81
C PRO A 153 -9.40 -8.72 4.69
N PHE A 154 -10.16 -8.03 3.82
CA PHE A 154 -10.83 -8.68 2.69
C PHE A 154 -9.85 -9.30 1.70
N THR A 155 -8.80 -8.55 1.32
CA THR A 155 -7.80 -9.04 0.37
C THR A 155 -7.03 -10.23 0.94
N VAL A 156 -6.60 -10.16 2.20
CA VAL A 156 -5.88 -11.27 2.87
C VAL A 156 -6.79 -12.49 3.05
N ALA A 157 -8.04 -12.30 3.53
CA ALA A 157 -9.03 -13.37 3.64
C ALA A 157 -9.25 -14.09 2.30
N SER A 158 -9.31 -13.31 1.21
CA SER A 158 -9.48 -13.89 -0.12
C SER A 158 -8.30 -14.79 -0.51
N TYR A 159 -7.06 -14.42 -0.21
CA TYR A 159 -5.90 -15.31 -0.42
C TYR A 159 -6.00 -16.57 0.41
N LEU A 160 -6.37 -16.47 1.69
CA LEU A 160 -6.48 -17.62 2.59
C LEU A 160 -7.57 -18.58 2.14
N ILE A 161 -8.72 -18.07 1.67
CA ILE A 161 -9.86 -18.88 1.24
C ILE A 161 -9.64 -19.47 -0.16
N GLU A 162 -9.22 -18.67 -1.14
CA GLU A 162 -8.99 -19.15 -2.51
C GLU A 162 -7.76 -20.08 -2.60
N GLY A 163 -6.79 -19.92 -1.67
CA GLY A 163 -5.57 -20.70 -1.61
C GLY A 163 -4.49 -20.25 -2.61
N ARG A 164 -4.84 -19.38 -3.54
CA ARG A 164 -4.00 -18.79 -4.59
C ARG A 164 -4.67 -17.54 -5.18
N PRO A 165 -3.98 -16.77 -6.05
CA PRO A 165 -4.63 -15.69 -6.79
C PRO A 165 -5.87 -16.16 -7.54
N SER A 166 -6.97 -15.44 -7.39
CA SER A 166 -8.27 -15.75 -8.00
C SER A 166 -8.71 -14.61 -8.95
N ARG A 167 -9.47 -14.96 -9.99
CA ARG A 167 -10.12 -13.99 -10.87
C ARG A 167 -11.59 -13.77 -10.53
N THR A 168 -12.23 -14.74 -9.88
CA THR A 168 -13.67 -14.75 -9.63
C THR A 168 -14.02 -14.59 -8.17
N TYR A 169 -13.09 -14.90 -7.26
CA TYR A 169 -13.30 -14.89 -5.81
C TYR A 169 -14.51 -15.70 -5.36
N ALA A 170 -14.78 -16.80 -6.08
CA ALA A 170 -16.01 -17.56 -5.91
C ALA A 170 -16.10 -18.24 -4.55
N LEU A 171 -14.99 -18.78 -4.02
CA LEU A 171 -14.97 -19.40 -2.69
C LEU A 171 -15.09 -18.35 -1.59
N THR A 172 -14.44 -17.21 -1.77
CA THR A 172 -14.52 -16.06 -0.84
C THR A 172 -15.96 -15.56 -0.72
N LYS A 173 -16.60 -15.24 -1.86
CA LYS A 173 -17.99 -14.78 -1.90
C LYS A 173 -18.97 -15.82 -1.38
N ARG A 174 -18.71 -17.08 -1.68
CA ARG A 174 -19.52 -18.18 -1.16
C ARG A 174 -19.51 -18.20 0.37
N LEU A 175 -18.33 -18.13 1.01
CA LEU A 175 -18.22 -18.06 2.47
C LEU A 175 -18.95 -16.83 3.04
N MET A 176 -18.78 -15.66 2.41
CA MET A 176 -19.44 -14.42 2.83
C MET A 176 -20.97 -14.57 2.90
N TYR A 177 -21.56 -15.29 1.93
CA TYR A 177 -23.02 -15.41 1.82
C TYR A 177 -23.59 -16.64 2.55
N GLU A 178 -22.83 -17.72 2.67
CA GLU A 178 -23.29 -18.97 3.30
C GLU A 178 -23.07 -18.96 4.82
N ASP A 179 -21.98 -18.33 5.30
CA ASP A 179 -21.61 -18.33 6.72
C ASP A 179 -21.04 -16.96 7.14
N GLU A 180 -21.93 -15.99 7.27
CA GLU A 180 -21.53 -14.64 7.70
C GLU A 180 -20.82 -14.60 9.06
N PRO A 181 -21.25 -15.34 10.09
CA PRO A 181 -20.53 -15.36 11.35
C PRO A 181 -19.08 -15.79 11.20
N LEU A 182 -18.80 -16.81 10.43
CA LEU A 182 -17.44 -17.28 10.17
C LEU A 182 -16.64 -16.26 9.35
N TRP A 183 -17.28 -15.63 8.35
CA TRP A 183 -16.65 -14.56 7.59
C TRP A 183 -16.21 -13.39 8.50
N PHE A 184 -17.11 -12.91 9.36
CA PHE A 184 -16.78 -11.79 10.25
C PHE A 184 -15.74 -12.17 11.29
N ALA A 185 -15.76 -13.40 11.82
CA ALA A 185 -14.72 -13.88 12.72
C ALA A 185 -13.34 -13.92 12.03
N LEU A 186 -13.28 -14.38 10.78
CA LEU A 186 -12.05 -14.36 9.97
C LEU A 186 -11.56 -12.93 9.73
N ALA A 187 -12.44 -12.06 9.23
CA ALA A 187 -12.10 -10.67 8.91
C ALA A 187 -11.62 -9.90 10.17
N ASP A 188 -12.21 -10.17 11.33
CA ASP A 188 -11.83 -9.57 12.61
C ASP A 188 -10.43 -9.99 13.04
N ARG A 189 -10.09 -11.29 12.94
CA ARG A 189 -8.74 -11.80 13.22
C ARG A 189 -7.68 -11.20 12.29
N LEU A 190 -8.01 -11.07 11.00
CA LEU A 190 -7.11 -10.46 10.02
C LEU A 190 -6.96 -8.95 10.23
N ALA A 191 -8.00 -8.28 10.73
CA ALA A 191 -7.88 -6.88 11.13
C ALA A 191 -6.91 -6.72 12.32
N ASP A 192 -6.97 -7.59 13.32
CA ASP A 192 -6.02 -7.58 14.44
C ASP A 192 -4.58 -7.78 13.97
N LEU A 193 -4.31 -8.75 13.09
CA LEU A 193 -2.98 -8.95 12.50
C LEU A 193 -2.48 -7.72 11.73
N ALA A 194 -3.36 -7.07 10.96
CA ALA A 194 -3.00 -5.84 10.24
C ALA A 194 -2.71 -4.68 11.21
N ILE A 195 -3.47 -4.55 12.30
CA ILE A 195 -3.27 -3.54 13.33
C ILE A 195 -1.91 -3.74 14.02
N ASP A 196 -1.64 -4.94 14.51
CA ASP A 196 -0.38 -5.24 15.20
C ASP A 196 0.83 -4.97 14.29
N SER A 197 0.73 -5.38 13.02
CA SER A 197 1.78 -5.16 12.03
C SER A 197 1.98 -3.68 11.69
N LEU A 198 0.90 -2.90 11.49
CA LEU A 198 1.01 -1.48 11.16
C LEU A 198 1.51 -0.65 12.34
N ARG A 199 0.98 -0.91 13.54
CA ARG A 199 1.42 -0.20 14.76
C ARG A 199 2.91 -0.38 14.99
N SER A 200 3.38 -1.63 14.97
CA SER A 200 4.80 -1.94 15.20
C SER A 200 5.73 -1.31 14.16
N GLN A 201 5.33 -1.26 12.88
CA GLN A 201 6.11 -0.59 11.83
C GLN A 201 6.16 0.94 12.05
N VAL A 202 5.06 1.58 12.46
CA VAL A 202 5.04 3.03 12.73
C VAL A 202 5.81 3.34 14.03
N GLU A 203 5.65 2.53 15.07
CA GLU A 203 6.42 2.66 16.31
C GLU A 203 7.92 2.44 16.10
N ALA A 204 8.32 1.64 15.10
CA ALA A 204 9.70 1.50 14.66
C ALA A 204 10.21 2.70 13.83
N GLY A 205 9.33 3.64 13.42
CA GLY A 205 9.68 4.93 12.83
C GLY A 205 9.13 5.21 11.43
N ALA A 206 8.25 4.37 10.86
CA ALA A 206 7.60 4.68 9.59
C ALA A 206 6.71 5.93 9.72
N SER A 207 6.70 6.78 8.66
CA SER A 207 6.11 8.12 8.69
C SER A 207 4.73 8.22 8.03
N ALA A 208 4.29 7.15 7.39
CA ALA A 208 2.96 6.98 6.81
C ALA A 208 2.63 5.49 6.78
N LEU A 209 1.35 5.16 6.60
CA LEU A 209 0.93 3.77 6.42
C LEU A 209 -0.05 3.61 5.26
N GLN A 210 -0.02 2.43 4.61
CA GLN A 210 -0.94 2.08 3.54
C GLN A 210 -1.60 0.73 3.78
N LEU A 211 -2.93 0.69 3.68
CA LEU A 211 -3.72 -0.53 3.67
C LEU A 211 -4.01 -0.93 2.21
N PHE A 212 -3.48 -2.08 1.77
CA PHE A 212 -3.67 -2.59 0.42
C PHE A 212 -4.91 -3.48 0.35
N ASP A 213 -5.98 -2.97 -0.26
CA ASP A 213 -7.22 -3.71 -0.53
C ASP A 213 -7.35 -4.03 -2.02
N SER A 214 -6.30 -4.63 -2.58
CA SER A 214 -6.12 -4.84 -4.02
C SER A 214 -7.25 -5.61 -4.68
N TRP A 215 -8.01 -6.42 -3.92
CA TRP A 215 -9.08 -7.27 -4.45
C TRP A 215 -10.50 -6.79 -4.13
N ALA A 216 -10.63 -5.67 -3.37
CA ALA A 216 -11.93 -5.11 -2.99
C ALA A 216 -12.84 -4.80 -4.19
N GLY A 217 -12.27 -4.44 -5.33
CA GLY A 217 -13.02 -4.19 -6.56
C GLY A 217 -13.77 -5.41 -7.14
N ALA A 218 -13.58 -6.59 -6.56
CA ALA A 218 -14.43 -7.76 -6.85
C ALA A 218 -15.83 -7.66 -6.21
N LEU A 219 -16.02 -6.73 -5.26
CA LEU A 219 -17.26 -6.54 -4.53
C LEU A 219 -18.13 -5.45 -5.16
N SER A 220 -19.45 -5.64 -5.06
CA SER A 220 -20.40 -4.55 -5.25
C SER A 220 -20.27 -3.52 -4.11
N PRO A 221 -20.70 -2.26 -4.28
CA PRO A 221 -20.73 -1.30 -3.18
C PRO A 221 -21.53 -1.78 -1.96
N HIS A 222 -22.62 -2.53 -2.18
CA HIS A 222 -23.40 -3.14 -1.10
C HIS A 222 -22.58 -4.17 -0.32
N ASP A 223 -21.91 -5.09 -1.03
CA ASP A 223 -21.13 -6.15 -0.38
C ASP A 223 -19.88 -5.59 0.30
N TYR A 224 -19.21 -4.60 -0.32
CA TYR A 224 -18.10 -3.93 0.31
C TYR A 224 -18.51 -3.31 1.65
N ARG A 225 -19.61 -2.57 1.68
CA ARG A 225 -20.13 -1.95 2.91
C ARG A 225 -20.48 -2.97 3.98
N ARG A 226 -21.02 -4.11 3.59
CA ARG A 226 -21.43 -5.17 4.51
C ARG A 226 -20.24 -5.99 5.02
N PHE A 227 -19.38 -6.44 4.13
CA PHE A 227 -18.41 -7.50 4.41
C PHE A 227 -16.96 -7.04 4.53
N ALA A 228 -16.56 -5.91 3.95
CA ALA A 228 -15.18 -5.44 3.96
C ALA A 228 -14.99 -4.17 4.81
N LEU A 229 -15.88 -3.19 4.67
CA LEU A 229 -15.81 -1.90 5.35
C LEU A 229 -15.64 -2.02 6.88
N PRO A 230 -16.38 -2.88 7.62
CA PRO A 230 -16.25 -2.95 9.08
C PRO A 230 -14.84 -3.30 9.55
N ALA A 231 -14.20 -4.27 8.90
CA ALA A 231 -12.85 -4.69 9.27
C ALA A 231 -11.79 -3.64 8.89
N SER A 232 -11.92 -2.98 7.71
CA SER A 232 -11.05 -1.86 7.34
C SER A 232 -11.23 -0.66 8.29
N THR A 233 -12.46 -0.39 8.73
CA THR A 233 -12.73 0.66 9.73
C THR A 233 -12.08 0.34 11.07
N LYS A 234 -12.13 -0.93 11.52
CA LYS A 234 -11.44 -1.38 12.72
C LYS A 234 -9.95 -1.10 12.62
N VAL A 235 -9.31 -1.44 11.49
CA VAL A 235 -7.87 -1.18 11.27
C VAL A 235 -7.57 0.31 11.36
N PHE A 236 -8.23 1.16 10.55
CA PHE A 236 -7.94 2.59 10.54
C PHE A 236 -8.24 3.30 11.85
N SER A 237 -9.27 2.87 12.56
CA SER A 237 -9.59 3.41 13.89
C SER A 237 -8.52 3.07 14.92
N ALA A 238 -8.01 1.83 14.89
CA ALA A 238 -7.01 1.36 15.85
C ALA A 238 -5.61 1.96 15.64
N VAL A 239 -5.33 2.54 14.47
CA VAL A 239 -4.04 3.20 14.15
C VAL A 239 -4.16 4.72 14.06
N ALA A 240 -5.32 5.30 14.39
CA ALA A 240 -5.56 6.74 14.26
C ALA A 240 -4.74 7.58 15.25
N ASP A 241 -4.42 7.02 16.41
CA ASP A 241 -3.61 7.63 17.46
C ASP A 241 -2.11 7.74 17.11
N LEU A 242 -1.65 7.06 16.06
CA LEU A 242 -0.25 7.11 15.64
C LEU A 242 0.15 8.42 14.95
N GLY A 243 -0.80 9.26 14.56
CA GLY A 243 -0.56 10.60 14.02
C GLY A 243 0.10 10.66 12.64
N VAL A 244 0.20 9.53 11.93
CA VAL A 244 0.75 9.45 10.56
C VAL A 244 -0.37 9.36 9.52
N PRO A 245 -0.15 9.85 8.28
CA PRO A 245 -1.12 9.70 7.20
C PRO A 245 -1.47 8.23 6.91
N ARG A 246 -2.76 7.97 6.71
CA ARG A 246 -3.34 6.64 6.47
C ARG A 246 -3.88 6.56 5.05
N ILE A 247 -3.28 5.71 4.22
CA ILE A 247 -3.61 5.56 2.82
C ILE A 247 -4.42 4.28 2.62
N HIS A 248 -5.54 4.34 1.90
CA HIS A 248 -6.34 3.17 1.52
C HIS A 248 -6.31 3.01 0.01
N PHE A 249 -5.75 1.92 -0.48
CA PHE A 249 -5.61 1.64 -1.91
C PHE A 249 -6.31 0.35 -2.32
N GLY A 250 -7.03 0.39 -3.44
CA GLY A 250 -7.61 -0.79 -4.07
C GLY A 250 -7.60 -0.68 -5.60
N VAL A 251 -7.80 -1.82 -6.28
CA VAL A 251 -7.87 -1.89 -7.74
C VAL A 251 -9.31 -2.17 -8.17
N HIS A 252 -9.79 -1.57 -9.25
CA HIS A 252 -11.20 -1.59 -9.68
C HIS A 252 -12.18 -1.01 -8.63
N THR A 253 -11.70 -0.09 -7.80
CA THR A 253 -12.46 0.43 -6.66
C THR A 253 -13.16 1.76 -6.92
N GLY A 254 -13.27 2.21 -8.17
CA GLY A 254 -13.88 3.50 -8.52
C GLY A 254 -15.25 3.73 -7.88
N GLU A 255 -16.12 2.71 -7.83
CA GLU A 255 -17.42 2.78 -7.18
C GLU A 255 -17.37 2.61 -5.65
N LEU A 256 -16.20 2.27 -5.10
CA LEU A 256 -16.01 2.03 -3.66
C LEU A 256 -15.31 3.20 -2.94
N LEU A 257 -14.79 4.20 -3.66
CA LEU A 257 -13.93 5.26 -3.10
C LEU A 257 -14.58 5.97 -1.91
N ALA A 258 -15.88 6.26 -1.97
CA ALA A 258 -16.63 6.86 -0.86
C ALA A 258 -16.58 5.98 0.40
N SER A 259 -16.82 4.67 0.24
CA SER A 259 -16.80 3.72 1.36
C SER A 259 -15.39 3.47 1.88
N MET A 260 -14.38 3.49 1.00
CA MET A 260 -12.97 3.41 1.42
C MET A 260 -12.56 4.63 2.25
N ALA A 261 -13.05 5.83 1.90
CA ALA A 261 -12.84 7.04 2.70
C ALA A 261 -13.60 7.00 4.04
N GLU A 262 -14.80 6.41 4.05
CA GLU A 262 -15.61 6.20 5.25
C GLU A 262 -14.91 5.29 6.28
N ALA A 263 -14.07 4.36 5.82
CA ALA A 263 -13.26 3.51 6.70
C ALA A 263 -12.29 4.29 7.60
N GLY A 264 -11.99 5.56 7.29
CA GLY A 264 -11.17 6.43 8.12
C GLY A 264 -9.79 6.75 7.52
N ALA A 265 -9.58 6.51 6.23
CA ALA A 265 -8.37 6.91 5.53
C ALA A 265 -8.27 8.43 5.35
N ASP A 266 -7.04 8.95 5.36
CA ASP A 266 -6.72 10.35 5.07
C ASP A 266 -6.45 10.55 3.56
N VAL A 267 -5.92 9.49 2.92
CA VAL A 267 -5.56 9.47 1.50
C VAL A 267 -6.24 8.29 0.82
N ILE A 268 -6.88 8.53 -0.32
CA ILE A 268 -7.48 7.48 -1.13
C ILE A 268 -6.63 7.23 -2.37
N GLY A 269 -6.09 6.01 -2.46
CA GLY A 269 -5.38 5.54 -3.64
C GLY A 269 -6.37 5.14 -4.73
N VAL A 270 -6.21 5.73 -5.90
CA VAL A 270 -7.10 5.57 -7.07
C VAL A 270 -6.39 4.77 -8.15
N ASP A 271 -7.05 3.75 -8.71
CA ASP A 271 -6.51 3.05 -9.85
C ASP A 271 -6.72 3.86 -11.16
N TRP A 272 -6.00 3.47 -12.21
CA TRP A 272 -5.95 4.25 -13.48
C TRP A 272 -7.27 4.32 -14.26
N ARG A 273 -8.31 3.57 -13.84
CA ARG A 273 -9.60 3.50 -14.54
C ARG A 273 -10.54 4.63 -14.17
N THR A 274 -10.31 5.27 -13.04
CA THR A 274 -11.15 6.37 -12.56
C THR A 274 -10.37 7.68 -12.66
N PRO A 275 -10.77 8.63 -13.52
CA PRO A 275 -10.15 9.94 -13.59
C PRO A 275 -10.14 10.64 -12.22
N LEU A 276 -9.10 11.42 -11.90
CA LEU A 276 -8.96 12.03 -10.57
C LEU A 276 -10.04 13.07 -10.28
N ASP A 277 -10.50 13.81 -11.28
CA ASP A 277 -11.63 14.74 -11.14
C ASP A 277 -12.92 14.02 -10.74
N VAL A 278 -13.19 12.86 -11.34
CA VAL A 278 -14.30 11.98 -10.97
C VAL A 278 -14.10 11.41 -9.56
N ALA A 279 -12.90 10.93 -9.23
CA ALA A 279 -12.59 10.42 -7.90
C ALA A 279 -12.83 11.49 -6.82
N ARG A 280 -12.47 12.73 -7.10
CA ARG A 280 -12.67 13.89 -6.22
C ARG A 280 -14.12 14.11 -5.85
N THR A 281 -15.07 13.86 -6.78
CA THR A 281 -16.50 13.97 -6.48
C THR A 281 -17.04 12.85 -5.59
N ARG A 282 -16.30 11.75 -5.45
CA ARG A 282 -16.72 10.55 -4.71
C ARG A 282 -16.14 10.49 -3.29
N VAL A 283 -15.11 11.26 -2.99
CA VAL A 283 -14.48 11.28 -1.67
C VAL A 283 -14.74 12.58 -0.93
N PRO A 284 -14.72 12.59 0.41
CA PRO A 284 -14.80 13.82 1.19
C PRO A 284 -13.66 14.78 0.84
N ALA A 285 -13.94 16.10 0.82
CA ALA A 285 -12.94 17.14 0.50
C ALA A 285 -11.68 17.10 1.39
N ARG A 286 -11.78 16.55 2.60
CA ARG A 286 -10.65 16.35 3.51
C ARG A 286 -9.64 15.30 3.04
N CYS A 287 -10.05 14.39 2.15
CA CYS A 287 -9.19 13.31 1.70
C CYS A 287 -8.27 13.77 0.58
N ALA A 288 -6.98 13.51 0.73
CA ALA A 288 -6.03 13.56 -0.38
C ALA A 288 -6.26 12.38 -1.34
N LEU A 289 -5.81 12.51 -2.59
CA LEU A 289 -5.79 11.42 -3.58
C LEU A 289 -4.37 10.99 -3.87
N GLN A 290 -4.18 9.70 -4.10
CA GLN A 290 -2.93 9.13 -4.56
C GLN A 290 -3.17 8.38 -5.87
N GLY A 291 -2.35 8.66 -6.89
CA GLY A 291 -2.43 7.97 -8.20
C GLY A 291 -2.29 8.96 -9.33
N ASN A 292 -2.69 8.63 -10.58
CA ASN A 292 -3.18 7.29 -10.95
C ASN A 292 -2.82 6.95 -12.40
N LEU A 293 -1.56 7.19 -12.77
CA LEU A 293 -1.10 6.89 -14.12
C LEU A 293 -1.24 5.39 -14.45
N ASP A 294 -1.75 5.07 -15.65
CA ASP A 294 -1.78 3.69 -16.13
C ASP A 294 -0.34 3.15 -16.28
N PRO A 295 0.02 2.07 -15.56
CA PRO A 295 1.36 1.49 -15.64
C PRO A 295 1.76 1.04 -17.04
N SER A 296 0.79 0.73 -17.89
CA SER A 296 1.05 0.29 -19.28
C SER A 296 1.64 1.39 -20.15
N LEU A 297 1.44 2.66 -19.79
CA LEU A 297 2.02 3.79 -20.52
C LEU A 297 3.55 3.82 -20.41
N LEU A 298 4.11 3.33 -19.30
CA LEU A 298 5.55 3.20 -19.11
C LEU A 298 6.18 2.26 -20.14
N LEU A 299 5.46 1.22 -20.57
CA LEU A 299 5.91 0.27 -21.60
C LEU A 299 5.89 0.88 -23.00
N ALA A 300 5.10 1.93 -23.21
CA ALA A 300 5.01 2.65 -24.49
C ALA A 300 6.07 3.77 -24.63
N GLY A 301 6.95 3.92 -23.65
CA GLY A 301 8.04 4.88 -23.63
C GLY A 301 7.66 6.29 -23.16
N TRP A 302 8.66 7.18 -23.18
CA TRP A 302 8.57 8.49 -22.54
C TRP A 302 7.43 9.37 -23.04
N ASP A 303 7.23 9.48 -24.35
CA ASP A 303 6.21 10.38 -24.90
C ASP A 303 4.78 10.00 -24.47
N ALA A 304 4.49 8.69 -24.41
CA ALA A 304 3.21 8.20 -23.94
C ALA A 304 3.05 8.42 -22.44
N THR A 305 4.08 8.14 -21.67
CA THR A 305 4.14 8.34 -20.21
C THR A 305 3.90 9.80 -19.87
N ARG A 306 4.61 10.71 -20.51
CA ARG A 306 4.49 12.16 -20.29
C ARG A 306 3.07 12.66 -20.56
N ARG A 307 2.49 12.35 -21.74
CA ARG A 307 1.09 12.74 -22.03
C ARG A 307 0.10 12.19 -21.00
N GLY A 308 0.32 10.97 -20.53
CA GLY A 308 -0.50 10.39 -19.46
C GLY A 308 -0.35 11.13 -18.13
N ALA A 309 0.88 11.50 -17.77
CA ALA A 309 1.16 12.28 -16.56
C ALA A 309 0.57 13.69 -16.63
N GLU A 310 0.71 14.39 -17.77
CA GLU A 310 0.07 15.68 -18.04
C GLU A 310 -1.46 15.62 -17.83
N ARG A 311 -2.10 14.54 -18.30
CA ARG A 311 -3.53 14.31 -18.10
C ARG A 311 -3.86 14.11 -16.61
N VAL A 312 -3.11 13.29 -15.88
CA VAL A 312 -3.34 13.04 -14.44
C VAL A 312 -3.23 14.33 -13.65
N LEU A 313 -2.23 15.18 -13.93
CA LEU A 313 -2.09 16.49 -13.29
C LEU A 313 -3.26 17.42 -13.64
N ALA A 314 -3.69 17.45 -14.91
CA ALA A 314 -4.84 18.25 -15.33
C ALA A 314 -6.15 17.80 -14.67
N GLU A 315 -6.36 16.48 -14.51
CA GLU A 315 -7.51 15.93 -13.79
C GLU A 315 -7.50 16.28 -12.30
N ASN A 316 -6.31 16.42 -11.68
CA ASN A 316 -6.22 16.91 -10.30
C ASN A 316 -6.58 18.40 -10.18
N ALA A 317 -6.45 19.20 -11.26
CA ALA A 317 -6.86 20.60 -11.36
C ALA A 317 -6.36 21.49 -10.22
N GLY A 318 -5.11 21.31 -9.80
CA GLY A 318 -4.50 22.15 -8.76
C GLY A 318 -5.04 21.94 -7.34
N HIS A 319 -5.81 20.88 -7.08
CA HIS A 319 -6.19 20.57 -5.71
C HIS A 319 -4.97 20.23 -4.85
N PRO A 320 -4.81 20.82 -3.67
CA PRO A 320 -3.83 20.37 -2.70
C PRO A 320 -4.19 18.93 -2.30
N GLY A 321 -3.24 18.14 -1.89
CA GLY A 321 -3.52 16.75 -1.53
C GLY A 321 -3.58 15.84 -2.75
N HIS A 322 -2.57 15.91 -3.60
CA HIS A 322 -2.30 14.93 -4.64
C HIS A 322 -0.89 14.36 -4.47
N VAL A 323 -0.81 13.05 -4.28
CA VAL A 323 0.43 12.28 -4.37
C VAL A 323 0.43 11.54 -5.70
N PHE A 324 1.33 11.91 -6.60
CA PHE A 324 1.44 11.22 -7.88
C PHE A 324 1.94 9.78 -7.67
N ASN A 325 1.26 8.85 -8.30
CA ASN A 325 1.63 7.43 -8.32
C ASN A 325 1.09 6.78 -9.60
N LEU A 326 1.47 5.55 -9.85
CA LEU A 326 0.77 4.72 -10.82
C LEU A 326 -0.57 4.25 -10.21
N GLY A 327 -1.52 3.92 -11.05
CA GLY A 327 -2.78 3.29 -10.63
C GLY A 327 -2.64 1.81 -10.23
N HIS A 328 -1.42 1.26 -10.30
CA HIS A 328 -1.00 -0.06 -9.81
C HIS A 328 0.52 -0.08 -9.66
N GLY A 329 1.11 -1.21 -9.27
CA GLY A 329 2.56 -1.35 -9.14
C GLY A 329 3.30 -1.35 -10.47
N VAL A 330 4.57 -0.93 -10.43
CA VAL A 330 5.51 -1.05 -11.56
C VAL A 330 5.61 -2.51 -12.01
N THR A 331 5.55 -2.73 -13.33
CA THR A 331 5.69 -4.08 -13.89
C THR A 331 7.17 -4.41 -14.18
N PRO A 332 7.54 -5.71 -14.23
CA PRO A 332 8.94 -6.11 -14.41
C PRO A 332 9.60 -5.64 -15.71
N ASP A 333 8.79 -5.40 -16.74
CA ASP A 333 9.26 -5.08 -18.10
C ASP A 333 9.42 -3.57 -18.34
N VAL A 334 9.14 -2.74 -17.34
CA VAL A 334 9.31 -1.29 -17.43
C VAL A 334 10.80 -0.95 -17.47
N ASP A 335 11.18 -0.09 -18.42
CA ASP A 335 12.50 0.54 -18.46
C ASP A 335 12.65 1.53 -17.28
N PRO A 336 13.60 1.32 -16.36
CA PRO A 336 13.85 2.25 -15.27
C PRO A 336 14.14 3.68 -15.71
N GLY A 337 14.72 3.88 -16.89
CA GLY A 337 15.01 5.20 -17.45
C GLY A 337 13.74 6.03 -17.73
N VAL A 338 12.61 5.37 -18.03
CA VAL A 338 11.32 6.06 -18.19
C VAL A 338 10.81 6.56 -16.84
N LEU A 339 10.99 5.78 -15.76
CA LEU A 339 10.61 6.21 -14.41
C LEU A 339 11.50 7.36 -13.92
N GLU A 340 12.81 7.33 -14.21
CA GLU A 340 13.74 8.42 -13.89
C GLU A 340 13.31 9.73 -14.57
N GLN A 341 12.99 9.66 -15.86
CA GLN A 341 12.50 10.81 -16.62
C GLN A 341 11.18 11.33 -16.07
N LEU A 342 10.26 10.42 -15.66
CA LEU A 342 8.97 10.79 -15.10
C LEU A 342 9.14 11.52 -13.76
N VAL A 343 9.97 11.03 -12.85
CA VAL A 343 10.22 11.70 -11.56
C VAL A 343 10.85 13.06 -11.78
N THR A 344 11.89 13.15 -12.63
CA THR A 344 12.54 14.43 -12.95
C THR A 344 11.54 15.44 -13.50
N TRP A 345 10.73 15.02 -14.46
CA TRP A 345 9.71 15.89 -15.08
C TRP A 345 8.63 16.32 -14.08
N LEU A 346 8.16 15.42 -13.19
CA LEU A 346 7.17 15.75 -12.16
C LEU A 346 7.71 16.78 -11.16
N HIS A 347 8.99 16.68 -10.79
CA HIS A 347 9.61 17.63 -9.88
C HIS A 347 9.79 19.04 -10.48
N GLU A 348 9.75 19.18 -11.81
CA GLU A 348 9.72 20.45 -12.51
C GLU A 348 8.32 21.07 -12.58
N GLN A 349 7.27 20.28 -12.30
CA GLN A 349 5.90 20.78 -12.31
C GLN A 349 5.60 21.50 -11.00
N PRO A 350 5.03 22.71 -11.04
CA PRO A 350 4.56 23.37 -9.83
C PRO A 350 3.48 22.51 -9.16
N ALA A 351 3.52 22.42 -7.85
CA ALA A 351 2.36 21.99 -7.11
C ALA A 351 1.34 23.12 -7.26
N ASP A 352 0.38 22.96 -8.16
CA ASP A 352 -0.65 23.96 -8.41
C ASP A 352 -1.55 24.12 -7.17
N HIS A 353 -1.06 24.92 -6.22
CA HIS A 353 -1.89 25.53 -5.20
C HIS A 353 -2.31 26.92 -5.67
N ALA A 354 -2.39 27.12 -6.99
CA ALA A 354 -2.83 28.35 -7.55
C ALA A 354 -4.27 28.59 -7.20
N ALA A 355 -4.36 29.31 -6.15
CA ALA A 355 -5.05 30.56 -5.97
C ALA A 355 -6.55 30.49 -5.87
N SER A 356 -6.87 30.80 -4.82
CA SER A 356 -7.81 31.76 -4.42
C SER A 356 -8.30 32.90 -4.30
#